data_d3812f8222b29838914b3346144c3ba8
#
_entry.id   d3812f8222b29838914b3346144c3ba8
#
_cell.length_a   1.000
_cell.length_b   1.000
_cell.length_c   1.000
_cell.angle_alpha   90.00
_cell.angle_beta   90.00
_cell.angle_gamma   90.00
#
_symmetry.space_group_name_H-M   'P 1'
#
loop_
_entity.id
_entity.type
_entity.pdbx_description
1 polymer ?
#
loop_
_entity_poly.entity_id
_entity_poly.type
_entity_poly.pdbx_seq_one_letter_code
_entity_poly.pdbx_strand_id
1 'polypeptide(L)'
;MGKQKSKIIHNWHRTVLMAVLCLFGFCLLSAMAAPNKKKKRRKTDERVYLVHSDELRYDQYSSVPDAQILKGKVHFTHAGAQLWCDSAYFFQEANAVEAFGHVRFKQGDTLSMTCDYADYDGAEQMMHARNHVVLKHRTQTLYTDSLDYDRIYENAYFFEGGKLVDGKDRLVSDWGEYNTVTRKATFLYSVEMFSGHNHITTDTLHYDTRTSVAHVTGPSTVRSKESVIHTTDAYLNSRTDRSQLFGRSTIVDGDKTITGDSLYHDNNNGNNEGFGNVVFVDHKNKNELHAGRFFYNEKDGYGYATKRAMLVDYSQKDTLWMHADSMKLYTYNINTDSVRREVHAFRHVRSFRNDMQAVCDSLVATSIDSCMTMYHDPIAWNINRQILGEVIKVYMSDSTIKRAEVINQALSVEQVDDKHFNQISSKRMDAFFKDGNMRRADAVGNVKTVYYNADSKDSVLTELNYLETDTMRMFVSEKRQLEKIWASKSTGTIYPITQIPPDKYRLPEFAWFDYIRPT
;
A
#
# COMPACT_ATOMS: atom_id res chain seq x y z
N MET A 1 -38.02 -21.61 -37.20
CA MET A 1 -37.18 -20.42 -37.46
C MET A 1 -36.12 -20.12 -36.36
N GLY A 2 -35.72 -21.10 -35.58
CA GLY A 2 -34.81 -20.90 -34.41
C GLY A 2 -33.41 -21.51 -34.54
N LYS A 3 -33.07 -22.22 -35.58
CA LYS A 3 -31.76 -22.91 -35.72
C LYS A 3 -30.75 -22.21 -36.65
N GLN A 4 -31.12 -21.17 -37.36
CA GLN A 4 -30.25 -20.47 -38.31
C GLN A 4 -29.53 -19.23 -37.71
N LYS A 5 -30.04 -18.64 -36.62
CA LYS A 5 -29.37 -17.50 -35.94
C LYS A 5 -28.18 -17.87 -35.05
N SER A 6 -28.10 -19.13 -34.58
CA SER A 6 -27.01 -19.57 -33.70
C SER A 6 -25.69 -19.84 -34.45
N LYS A 7 -25.73 -20.22 -35.72
CA LYS A 7 -24.52 -20.48 -36.53
C LYS A 7 -23.81 -19.22 -37.04
N ILE A 8 -24.53 -18.11 -37.20
CA ILE A 8 -23.96 -16.84 -37.69
C ILE A 8 -23.17 -16.15 -36.58
N ILE A 9 -23.64 -16.21 -35.33
CA ILE A 9 -22.96 -15.61 -34.19
C ILE A 9 -21.68 -16.37 -33.83
N HIS A 10 -21.66 -17.68 -33.99
CA HIS A 10 -20.49 -18.51 -33.67
C HIS A 10 -19.34 -18.34 -34.69
N ASN A 11 -19.65 -18.07 -35.96
CA ASN A 11 -18.64 -17.80 -36.99
C ASN A 11 -18.08 -16.35 -36.89
N TRP A 12 -18.83 -15.40 -36.37
CA TRP A 12 -18.32 -14.02 -36.23
C TRP A 12 -17.28 -13.88 -35.10
N HIS A 13 -17.47 -14.61 -33.99
CA HIS A 13 -16.45 -14.64 -32.91
C HIS A 13 -15.15 -15.33 -33.32
N ARG A 14 -15.20 -16.36 -34.22
CA ARG A 14 -13.99 -17.01 -34.73
C ARG A 14 -13.21 -16.12 -35.71
N THR A 15 -13.89 -15.34 -36.53
CA THR A 15 -13.27 -14.42 -37.52
C THR A 15 -12.65 -13.21 -36.81
N VAL A 16 -13.29 -12.67 -35.77
CA VAL A 16 -12.74 -11.55 -34.96
C VAL A 16 -11.55 -12.03 -34.13
N LEU A 17 -11.60 -13.24 -33.55
CA LEU A 17 -10.48 -13.79 -32.79
C LEU A 17 -9.24 -14.08 -33.67
N MET A 18 -9.46 -14.56 -34.91
CA MET A 18 -8.36 -14.74 -35.86
C MET A 18 -7.79 -13.41 -36.39
N ALA A 19 -8.60 -12.37 -36.59
CA ALA A 19 -8.14 -11.06 -37.00
C ALA A 19 -7.34 -10.37 -35.89
N VAL A 20 -7.71 -10.54 -34.61
CA VAL A 20 -6.95 -10.01 -33.46
C VAL A 20 -5.63 -10.77 -33.27
N LEU A 21 -5.60 -12.10 -33.47
CA LEU A 21 -4.35 -12.88 -33.42
C LEU A 21 -3.41 -12.57 -34.59
N CYS A 22 -3.92 -12.28 -35.79
CA CYS A 22 -3.09 -11.82 -36.91
C CYS A 22 -2.52 -10.41 -36.72
N LEU A 23 -3.25 -9.49 -36.07
CA LEU A 23 -2.75 -8.14 -35.72
C LEU A 23 -1.67 -8.19 -34.63
N PHE A 24 -1.79 -9.07 -33.65
CA PHE A 24 -0.75 -9.29 -32.63
C PHE A 24 0.48 -10.02 -33.20
N GLY A 25 0.31 -10.94 -34.15
CA GLY A 25 1.41 -11.63 -34.83
C GLY A 25 2.21 -10.69 -35.75
N PHE A 26 1.57 -9.71 -36.38
CA PHE A 26 2.23 -8.75 -37.25
C PHE A 26 3.01 -7.67 -36.48
N CYS A 27 2.57 -7.31 -35.26
CA CYS A 27 3.33 -6.40 -34.39
C CYS A 27 4.57 -7.04 -33.75
N LEU A 28 4.58 -8.36 -33.57
CA LEU A 28 5.75 -9.09 -33.02
C LEU A 28 6.83 -9.38 -34.08
N LEU A 29 6.47 -9.43 -35.37
CA LEU A 29 7.43 -9.64 -36.46
C LEU A 29 8.07 -8.35 -36.98
N SER A 30 7.51 -7.17 -36.71
CA SER A 30 8.10 -5.89 -37.07
C SER A 30 9.09 -5.36 -36.04
N ALA A 31 9.21 -5.99 -34.86
CA ALA A 31 10.20 -5.60 -33.83
C ALA A 31 11.56 -6.31 -34.00
N MET A 32 11.72 -7.23 -34.98
CA MET A 32 12.98 -7.97 -35.18
C MET A 32 13.79 -7.58 -36.41
N ALA A 33 13.52 -6.45 -37.04
CA ALA A 33 14.33 -5.97 -38.17
C ALA A 33 14.65 -4.48 -38.07
N ALA A 34 15.22 -4.05 -36.94
CA ALA A 34 16.05 -2.87 -36.96
C ALA A 34 17.45 -3.33 -37.46
N PRO A 35 17.94 -2.87 -38.62
CA PRO A 35 19.29 -3.19 -39.01
C PRO A 35 20.21 -2.57 -37.95
N ASN A 36 20.93 -3.43 -37.25
CA ASN A 36 22.05 -3.02 -36.40
C ASN A 36 22.99 -2.22 -37.31
N LYS A 37 22.83 -0.91 -37.37
CA LYS A 37 23.82 -0.02 -37.96
C LYS A 37 25.08 -0.26 -37.13
N LYS A 38 25.94 -1.18 -37.61
CA LYS A 38 27.33 -1.23 -37.19
C LYS A 38 27.82 0.21 -37.28
N LYS A 39 27.96 0.91 -36.14
CA LYS A 39 28.69 2.18 -36.08
C LYS A 39 29.98 1.88 -36.79
N LYS A 40 30.20 2.53 -37.97
CA LYS A 40 31.50 2.54 -38.61
C LYS A 40 32.45 2.99 -37.51
N ARG A 41 33.29 2.07 -37.01
CA ARG A 41 34.45 2.44 -36.21
C ARG A 41 35.11 3.56 -37.02
N ARG A 42 35.06 4.80 -36.53
CA ARG A 42 36.00 5.82 -36.95
C ARG A 42 37.35 5.17 -36.72
N LYS A 43 38.27 5.18 -37.72
CA LYS A 43 39.67 4.93 -37.48
C LYS A 43 40.08 5.98 -36.45
N THR A 44 40.04 5.63 -35.19
CA THR A 44 40.61 6.39 -34.10
C THR A 44 42.12 6.26 -34.28
N ASP A 45 42.78 7.33 -34.08
CA ASP A 45 44.23 7.38 -33.97
C ASP A 45 44.64 6.35 -32.91
N GLU A 46 45.26 5.26 -33.34
CA GLU A 46 45.45 4.05 -32.52
C GLU A 46 46.60 4.21 -31.52
N ARG A 47 47.30 5.37 -31.52
CA ARG A 47 48.47 5.60 -30.66
C ARG A 47 48.31 6.76 -29.70
N VAL A 48 48.97 6.61 -28.55
CA VAL A 48 49.18 7.69 -27.58
C VAL A 48 50.30 8.58 -28.12
N TYR A 49 50.07 9.90 -28.16
CA TYR A 49 51.04 10.90 -28.59
C TYR A 49 51.51 11.76 -27.43
N LEU A 50 52.82 11.87 -27.24
CA LEU A 50 53.42 12.87 -26.39
C LEU A 50 53.30 14.25 -27.06
N VAL A 51 52.66 15.20 -26.38
CA VAL A 51 52.47 16.58 -26.83
C VAL A 51 53.57 17.48 -26.27
N HIS A 52 53.89 17.28 -24.97
CA HIS A 52 54.89 18.10 -24.27
C HIS A 52 55.52 17.36 -23.08
N SER A 53 56.77 17.65 -22.81
CA SER A 53 57.48 17.42 -21.55
C SER A 53 58.63 18.41 -21.47
N ASP A 54 59.01 18.86 -20.27
CA ASP A 54 60.18 19.72 -20.08
C ASP A 54 61.47 18.93 -20.28
N GLU A 55 61.51 17.66 -19.87
CA GLU A 55 62.65 16.75 -20.02
C GLU A 55 62.19 15.39 -20.56
N LEU A 56 62.99 14.80 -21.47
CA LEU A 56 62.84 13.44 -21.95
C LEU A 56 64.19 12.74 -21.83
N ARG A 57 64.20 11.57 -21.17
CA ARG A 57 65.39 10.71 -21.04
C ARG A 57 65.02 9.29 -21.48
N TYR A 58 65.90 8.66 -22.22
CA TYR A 58 65.87 7.23 -22.51
C TYR A 58 67.19 6.60 -22.02
N ASP A 59 67.11 5.50 -21.27
CA ASP A 59 68.28 4.81 -20.73
C ASP A 59 67.98 3.32 -20.65
N GLN A 60 68.57 2.55 -21.58
CA GLN A 60 68.38 1.10 -21.66
C GLN A 60 68.94 0.32 -20.46
N TYR A 61 69.74 0.98 -19.61
CA TYR A 61 70.30 0.37 -18.38
C TYR A 61 69.57 0.86 -17.11
N SER A 62 68.47 1.60 -17.26
CA SER A 62 67.67 2.04 -16.15
C SER A 62 66.82 0.88 -15.56
N SER A 63 66.15 1.13 -14.46
CA SER A 63 65.18 0.17 -13.86
C SER A 63 63.93 -0.06 -14.75
N VAL A 64 63.73 0.79 -15.78
CA VAL A 64 62.62 0.74 -16.75
C VAL A 64 63.17 0.88 -18.16
N PRO A 65 63.88 -0.15 -18.70
CA PRO A 65 64.65 -0.02 -19.96
C PRO A 65 63.79 0.24 -21.21
N ASP A 66 62.52 -0.15 -21.20
CA ASP A 66 61.61 -0.02 -22.35
C ASP A 66 60.79 1.29 -22.33
N ALA A 67 61.04 2.15 -21.33
CA ALA A 67 60.30 3.40 -21.20
C ALA A 67 61.12 4.66 -21.51
N GLN A 68 60.49 5.63 -22.11
CA GLN A 68 60.94 7.01 -22.08
C GLN A 68 60.56 7.65 -20.77
N ILE A 69 61.51 8.18 -20.02
CA ILE A 69 61.31 8.86 -18.72
C ILE A 69 61.06 10.34 -19.00
N LEU A 70 59.88 10.82 -18.66
CA LEU A 70 59.42 12.19 -18.92
C LEU A 70 59.29 12.96 -17.60
N LYS A 71 59.68 14.21 -17.56
CA LYS A 71 59.55 15.07 -16.38
C LYS A 71 59.13 16.49 -16.77
N GLY A 72 58.32 17.09 -15.93
CA GLY A 72 57.86 18.46 -16.00
C GLY A 72 56.79 18.70 -17.06
N LYS A 73 55.61 19.13 -16.63
CA LYS A 73 54.43 19.49 -17.45
C LYS A 73 54.10 18.48 -18.55
N VAL A 74 54.22 17.20 -18.23
CA VAL A 74 53.98 16.14 -19.20
C VAL A 74 52.54 16.18 -19.69
N HIS A 75 52.37 16.09 -21.02
CA HIS A 75 51.08 16.14 -21.68
C HIS A 75 50.98 15.11 -22.80
N PHE A 76 49.97 14.25 -22.72
CA PHE A 76 49.64 13.27 -23.75
C PHE A 76 48.25 13.51 -24.37
N THR A 77 48.08 13.05 -25.60
CA THR A 77 46.77 12.99 -26.25
C THR A 77 46.54 11.61 -26.87
N HIS A 78 45.32 11.10 -26.77
CA HIS A 78 44.91 9.86 -27.41
C HIS A 78 43.41 9.86 -27.74
N ALA A 79 43.03 9.67 -29.01
CA ALA A 79 41.64 9.54 -29.44
C ALA A 79 40.71 10.62 -28.85
N GLY A 80 41.14 11.89 -28.84
CA GLY A 80 40.38 13.03 -28.34
C GLY A 80 40.37 13.20 -26.83
N ALA A 81 41.04 12.34 -26.08
CA ALA A 81 41.30 12.53 -24.65
C ALA A 81 42.67 13.14 -24.43
N GLN A 82 42.86 13.77 -23.28
CA GLN A 82 44.10 14.43 -22.88
C GLN A 82 44.47 14.01 -21.46
N LEU A 83 45.77 13.81 -21.21
CA LEU A 83 46.31 13.44 -19.91
C LEU A 83 47.50 14.34 -19.59
N TRP A 84 47.53 14.93 -18.40
CA TRP A 84 48.63 15.73 -17.87
C TRP A 84 49.11 15.14 -16.56
N CYS A 85 50.44 15.23 -16.29
CA CYS A 85 51.05 14.81 -15.03
C CYS A 85 52.39 15.52 -14.79
N ASP A 86 52.99 15.34 -13.64
CA ASP A 86 54.29 15.90 -13.31
C ASP A 86 55.43 15.10 -13.93
N SER A 87 55.31 13.76 -13.97
CA SER A 87 56.25 12.86 -14.60
C SER A 87 55.58 11.61 -15.13
N ALA A 88 56.21 10.94 -16.10
CA ALA A 88 55.63 9.71 -16.66
C ALA A 88 56.74 8.76 -17.19
N TYR A 89 56.38 7.47 -17.22
CA TYR A 89 57.03 6.47 -18.06
C TYR A 89 56.17 6.27 -19.31
N PHE A 90 56.77 6.48 -20.49
CA PHE A 90 56.07 6.28 -21.76
C PHE A 90 56.66 5.07 -22.49
N PHE A 91 55.85 4.02 -22.59
CA PHE A 91 56.14 2.78 -23.30
C PHE A 91 55.62 2.86 -24.72
N GLN A 92 56.40 3.46 -25.60
CA GLN A 92 55.96 3.80 -26.96
C GLN A 92 55.59 2.57 -27.80
N GLU A 93 56.31 1.45 -27.65
CA GLU A 93 56.01 0.20 -28.37
C GLU A 93 54.75 -0.47 -27.83
N ALA A 94 54.57 -0.53 -26.50
CA ALA A 94 53.39 -1.04 -25.85
C ALA A 94 52.19 -0.09 -25.95
N ASN A 95 52.37 1.14 -26.42
CA ASN A 95 51.36 2.18 -26.48
C ASN A 95 50.76 2.52 -25.10
N ALA A 96 51.56 2.49 -24.04
CA ALA A 96 51.12 2.64 -22.64
C ALA A 96 51.83 3.79 -21.93
N VAL A 97 51.21 4.35 -20.90
CA VAL A 97 51.74 5.45 -20.07
C VAL A 97 51.49 5.16 -18.61
N GLU A 98 52.55 5.22 -17.79
CA GLU A 98 52.42 5.34 -16.33
C GLU A 98 52.67 6.81 -15.94
N ALA A 99 51.65 7.44 -15.34
CA ALA A 99 51.64 8.86 -15.00
C ALA A 99 51.71 9.06 -13.49
N PHE A 100 52.57 9.97 -13.03
CA PHE A 100 52.82 10.23 -11.61
C PHE A 100 52.69 11.71 -11.28
N GLY A 101 52.04 12.00 -10.18
CA GLY A 101 51.89 13.34 -9.61
C GLY A 101 50.90 14.22 -10.34
N HIS A 102 49.95 14.76 -9.62
CA HIS A 102 48.92 15.66 -10.10
C HIS A 102 48.30 15.25 -11.44
N VAL A 103 48.04 13.96 -11.61
CA VAL A 103 47.49 13.42 -12.85
C VAL A 103 46.10 14.03 -13.10
N ARG A 104 45.91 14.54 -14.32
CA ARG A 104 44.62 15.06 -14.80
C ARG A 104 44.29 14.44 -16.13
N PHE A 105 43.12 13.86 -16.23
CA PHE A 105 42.57 13.32 -17.46
C PHE A 105 41.33 14.09 -17.89
N LYS A 106 41.15 14.33 -19.16
CA LYS A 106 39.98 14.99 -19.73
C LYS A 106 39.52 14.28 -21.01
N GLN A 107 38.20 13.99 -21.10
CA GLN A 107 37.60 13.45 -22.31
C GLN A 107 36.36 14.29 -22.69
N GLY A 108 36.46 14.99 -23.81
CA GLY A 108 35.44 15.96 -24.20
C GLY A 108 35.30 17.10 -23.18
N ASP A 109 34.11 17.72 -23.16
CA ASP A 109 33.85 18.87 -22.27
C ASP A 109 33.15 18.48 -20.95
N THR A 110 32.70 17.23 -20.81
CA THR A 110 31.85 16.80 -19.71
C THR A 110 32.51 15.86 -18.73
N LEU A 111 33.62 15.20 -19.10
CA LEU A 111 34.33 14.25 -18.26
C LEU A 111 35.72 14.76 -17.93
N SER A 112 36.06 14.78 -16.64
CA SER A 112 37.40 15.00 -16.12
C SER A 112 37.70 14.12 -14.92
N MET A 113 38.95 13.70 -14.77
CA MET A 113 39.41 12.92 -13.63
C MET A 113 40.73 13.47 -13.11
N THR A 114 40.95 13.42 -11.81
CA THR A 114 42.22 13.73 -11.13
C THR A 114 42.60 12.60 -10.20
N CYS A 115 43.91 12.30 -10.08
CA CYS A 115 44.44 11.30 -9.16
C CYS A 115 45.94 11.54 -8.95
N ASP A 116 46.57 10.78 -8.05
CA ASP A 116 48.01 10.88 -7.83
C ASP A 116 48.82 9.97 -8.79
N TYR A 117 48.23 8.87 -9.21
CA TYR A 117 48.80 7.89 -10.11
C TYR A 117 47.78 7.40 -11.14
N ALA A 118 48.22 7.21 -12.38
CA ALA A 118 47.42 6.52 -13.38
C ALA A 118 48.31 5.69 -14.32
N ASP A 119 47.82 4.47 -14.59
CA ASP A 119 48.29 3.60 -15.64
C ASP A 119 47.29 3.63 -16.79
N TYR A 120 47.74 3.89 -18.01
CA TYR A 120 46.88 3.99 -19.19
C TYR A 120 47.40 3.10 -20.32
N ASP A 121 46.59 2.09 -20.67
CA ASP A 121 46.76 1.27 -21.86
C ASP A 121 46.05 1.91 -23.06
N GLY A 122 46.82 2.39 -24.04
CA GLY A 122 46.25 3.03 -25.22
C GLY A 122 45.67 2.04 -26.24
N ALA A 123 46.09 0.77 -26.25
CA ALA A 123 45.53 -0.25 -27.14
C ALA A 123 44.14 -0.70 -26.66
N GLU A 124 43.98 -0.93 -25.40
CA GLU A 124 42.71 -1.30 -24.76
C GLU A 124 41.86 -0.08 -24.41
N GLN A 125 42.45 1.10 -24.38
CA GLN A 125 41.85 2.37 -23.94
C GLN A 125 41.31 2.28 -22.47
N MET A 126 42.05 1.55 -21.64
CA MET A 126 41.77 1.37 -20.25
C MET A 126 42.67 2.23 -19.38
N MET A 127 42.12 2.89 -18.37
CA MET A 127 42.86 3.67 -17.38
C MET A 127 42.62 3.11 -15.99
N HIS A 128 43.71 2.87 -15.27
CA HIS A 128 43.72 2.50 -13.86
C HIS A 128 44.22 3.70 -13.05
N ALA A 129 43.31 4.42 -12.40
CA ALA A 129 43.60 5.56 -11.55
C ALA A 129 43.64 5.15 -10.07
N ARG A 130 44.65 5.66 -9.33
CA ARG A 130 44.88 5.30 -7.92
C ARG A 130 45.19 6.55 -7.10
N ASN A 131 44.78 6.47 -5.84
CA ASN A 131 44.97 7.46 -4.79
C ASN A 131 44.30 8.82 -5.09
N HIS A 132 43.41 9.21 -4.20
CA HIS A 132 42.67 10.47 -4.24
C HIS A 132 41.94 10.71 -5.59
N VAL A 133 41.35 9.66 -6.14
CA VAL A 133 40.67 9.73 -7.43
C VAL A 133 39.39 10.54 -7.32
N VAL A 134 39.25 11.55 -8.15
CA VAL A 134 38.03 12.35 -8.30
C VAL A 134 37.60 12.36 -9.77
N LEU A 135 36.54 11.65 -10.10
CA LEU A 135 35.92 11.64 -11.41
C LEU A 135 34.71 12.60 -11.42
N LYS A 136 34.76 13.59 -12.32
CA LYS A 136 33.64 14.52 -12.54
C LYS A 136 33.02 14.27 -13.90
N HIS A 137 31.73 14.07 -13.93
CA HIS A 137 30.95 13.96 -15.14
C HIS A 137 29.67 14.80 -15.04
N ARG A 138 29.63 15.93 -15.75
CA ARG A 138 28.50 16.90 -15.67
C ARG A 138 28.32 17.43 -14.25
N THR A 139 27.19 17.06 -13.60
CA THR A 139 26.84 17.44 -12.22
C THR A 139 27.29 16.40 -11.17
N GLN A 140 27.68 15.21 -11.62
CA GLN A 140 28.09 14.12 -10.74
C GLN A 140 29.56 14.21 -10.42
N THR A 141 29.93 13.87 -9.18
CA THR A 141 31.31 13.72 -8.74
C THR A 141 31.46 12.41 -7.97
N LEU A 142 32.35 11.54 -8.45
CA LEU A 142 32.73 10.30 -7.76
C LEU A 142 34.08 10.50 -7.08
N TYR A 143 34.19 10.11 -5.83
CA TYR A 143 35.39 10.09 -5.01
C TYR A 143 35.71 8.64 -4.64
N THR A 144 36.94 8.21 -4.84
CA THR A 144 37.43 6.86 -4.48
C THR A 144 38.96 6.88 -4.44
N ASP A 145 39.57 5.83 -3.90
CA ASP A 145 41.03 5.65 -3.98
C ASP A 145 41.45 4.73 -5.13
N SER A 146 40.52 4.02 -5.76
CA SER A 146 40.80 3.06 -6.82
C SER A 146 39.69 3.12 -7.87
N LEU A 147 40.02 3.49 -9.12
CA LEU A 147 39.06 3.60 -10.21
C LEU A 147 39.69 3.09 -11.51
N ASP A 148 38.95 2.21 -12.19
CA ASP A 148 39.25 1.78 -13.55
C ASP A 148 38.24 2.41 -14.52
N TYR A 149 38.76 3.05 -15.59
CA TYR A 149 37.91 3.69 -16.58
C TYR A 149 38.12 3.09 -17.96
N ASP A 150 37.13 2.35 -18.43
CA ASP A 150 37.06 1.81 -19.78
C ASP A 150 36.47 2.86 -20.72
N ARG A 151 37.31 3.38 -21.61
CA ARG A 151 36.92 4.41 -22.58
C ARG A 151 36.15 3.88 -23.78
N ILE A 152 36.27 2.57 -24.08
CA ILE A 152 35.54 1.93 -25.18
C ILE A 152 34.08 1.79 -24.82
N TYR A 153 33.79 1.29 -23.59
CA TYR A 153 32.45 1.11 -23.07
C TYR A 153 31.95 2.31 -22.26
N GLU A 154 32.85 3.27 -21.98
CA GLU A 154 32.59 4.48 -21.20
C GLU A 154 32.06 4.19 -19.79
N ASN A 155 32.64 3.15 -19.17
CA ASN A 155 32.33 2.68 -17.82
C ASN A 155 33.46 3.01 -16.84
N ALA A 156 33.10 3.55 -15.70
CA ALA A 156 33.99 3.74 -14.57
C ALA A 156 33.63 2.73 -13.47
N TYR A 157 34.62 2.03 -12.95
CA TYR A 157 34.50 1.02 -11.89
C TYR A 157 35.33 1.39 -10.69
N PHE A 158 34.78 1.28 -9.48
CA PHE A 158 35.54 1.37 -8.25
C PHE A 158 35.25 0.16 -7.34
N PHE A 159 36.23 -0.26 -6.52
CA PHE A 159 36.16 -1.51 -5.75
C PHE A 159 36.83 -1.47 -4.38
N GLU A 160 37.27 -0.32 -3.92
CA GLU A 160 37.83 -0.09 -2.57
C GLU A 160 37.05 0.99 -1.82
N GLY A 161 35.73 0.99 -2.03
CA GLY A 161 34.84 2.02 -1.52
C GLY A 161 34.81 3.26 -2.41
N GLY A 162 33.62 3.85 -2.53
CA GLY A 162 33.41 5.05 -3.31
C GLY A 162 32.23 5.87 -2.84
N LYS A 163 32.27 7.16 -3.17
CA LYS A 163 31.22 8.12 -2.84
C LYS A 163 30.84 8.90 -4.08
N LEU A 164 29.62 8.69 -4.58
CA LEU A 164 29.02 9.50 -5.64
C LEU A 164 28.20 10.66 -5.02
N VAL A 165 28.39 11.86 -5.54
CA VAL A 165 27.59 13.04 -5.21
C VAL A 165 26.90 13.53 -6.48
N ASP A 166 25.56 13.66 -6.45
CA ASP A 166 24.74 14.17 -7.55
C ASP A 166 23.73 15.19 -7.02
N GLY A 167 24.10 16.47 -7.05
CA GLY A 167 23.32 17.54 -6.46
C GLY A 167 23.19 17.37 -4.94
N LYS A 168 21.96 17.09 -4.46
CA LYS A 168 21.68 16.82 -3.05
C LYS A 168 21.84 15.35 -2.65
N ASP A 169 21.91 14.47 -3.63
CA ASP A 169 21.98 13.03 -3.42
C ASP A 169 23.43 12.59 -3.20
N ARG A 170 23.66 11.74 -2.22
CA ARG A 170 24.96 11.17 -1.89
C ARG A 170 24.83 9.66 -1.72
N LEU A 171 25.60 8.90 -2.46
CA LEU A 171 25.67 7.45 -2.39
C LEU A 171 27.06 7.02 -1.94
N VAL A 172 27.11 5.97 -1.12
CA VAL A 172 28.34 5.32 -0.67
C VAL A 172 28.15 3.82 -0.82
N SER A 173 29.20 3.10 -1.26
CA SER A 173 29.21 1.63 -1.35
C SER A 173 30.64 1.12 -1.40
N ASP A 174 30.81 -0.18 -1.19
CA ASP A 174 32.14 -0.81 -1.31
C ASP A 174 32.54 -1.01 -2.76
N TRP A 175 31.59 -1.27 -3.66
CA TRP A 175 31.79 -1.43 -5.09
C TRP A 175 30.79 -0.61 -5.88
N GLY A 176 31.19 -0.10 -7.06
CA GLY A 176 30.27 0.56 -7.96
C GLY A 176 30.76 0.67 -9.38
N GLU A 177 29.79 0.82 -10.26
CA GLU A 177 29.94 1.03 -11.71
C GLU A 177 29.13 2.26 -12.12
N TYR A 178 29.71 3.11 -12.99
CA TYR A 178 29.00 4.25 -13.57
C TYR A 178 29.29 4.35 -15.06
N ASN A 179 28.24 4.27 -15.88
CA ASN A 179 28.32 4.48 -17.32
C ASN A 179 28.05 5.94 -17.69
N THR A 180 29.03 6.60 -18.29
CA THR A 180 28.98 8.05 -18.59
C THR A 180 28.02 8.41 -19.72
N VAL A 181 27.70 7.45 -20.64
CA VAL A 181 26.77 7.65 -21.76
C VAL A 181 25.33 7.45 -21.32
N THR A 182 25.04 6.28 -20.73
CA THR A 182 23.69 5.96 -20.27
C THR A 182 23.29 6.71 -19.02
N ARG A 183 24.29 7.18 -18.26
CA ARG A 183 24.16 7.87 -16.96
C ARG A 183 23.51 7.00 -15.90
N LYS A 184 23.69 5.70 -16.00
CA LYS A 184 23.27 4.71 -15.02
C LYS A 184 24.43 4.27 -14.16
N ALA A 185 24.19 4.11 -12.89
CA ALA A 185 25.15 3.58 -11.94
C ALA A 185 24.56 2.35 -11.23
N THR A 186 25.43 1.42 -10.86
CA THR A 186 25.14 0.27 -10.01
C THR A 186 26.08 0.32 -8.82
N PHE A 187 25.52 0.15 -7.62
CA PHE A 187 26.24 0.13 -6.36
C PHE A 187 25.96 -1.18 -5.66
N LEU A 188 26.99 -1.83 -5.16
CA LEU A 188 26.91 -3.12 -4.49
C LEU A 188 27.64 -3.06 -3.15
N TYR A 189 27.15 -3.84 -2.21
CA TYR A 189 27.69 -4.06 -0.87
C TYR A 189 27.71 -2.79 -0.01
N SER A 190 27.12 -2.89 1.15
CA SER A 190 27.05 -1.80 2.14
C SER A 190 26.55 -0.47 1.56
N VAL A 191 25.54 -0.53 0.68
CA VAL A 191 25.07 0.68 -0.04
C VAL A 191 24.27 1.56 0.89
N GLU A 192 24.69 2.83 1.00
CA GLU A 192 23.97 3.89 1.67
C GLU A 192 23.69 5.05 0.71
N MET A 193 22.44 5.47 0.62
CA MET A 193 22.04 6.65 -0.14
C MET A 193 21.34 7.67 0.76
N PHE A 194 21.81 8.90 0.73
CA PHE A 194 21.18 10.05 1.38
C PHE A 194 20.59 10.94 0.30
N SER A 195 19.26 11.13 0.33
CA SER A 195 18.51 11.94 -0.63
C SER A 195 17.48 12.81 0.09
N GLY A 196 17.76 14.09 0.22
CA GLY A 196 16.94 15.01 1.00
C GLY A 196 16.90 14.60 2.48
N HIS A 197 15.73 14.16 2.95
CA HIS A 197 15.52 13.66 4.32
C HIS A 197 15.56 12.13 4.42
N ASN A 198 15.70 11.45 3.29
CA ASN A 198 15.67 10.00 3.24
C ASN A 198 17.08 9.42 3.35
N HIS A 199 17.23 8.38 4.16
CA HIS A 199 18.40 7.54 4.26
C HIS A 199 18.01 6.12 3.86
N ILE A 200 18.62 5.62 2.79
CA ILE A 200 18.38 4.30 2.22
C ILE A 200 19.59 3.43 2.53
N THR A 201 19.34 2.24 3.06
CA THR A 201 20.35 1.19 3.24
C THR A 201 19.91 -0.05 2.49
N THR A 202 20.80 -0.63 1.69
CA THR A 202 20.51 -1.79 0.82
C THR A 202 21.82 -2.50 0.45
N ASP A 203 21.72 -3.72 -0.08
CA ASP A 203 22.88 -4.42 -0.65
C ASP A 203 23.13 -4.02 -2.11
N THR A 204 22.08 -3.73 -2.85
CA THR A 204 22.15 -3.41 -4.27
C THR A 204 21.26 -2.23 -4.61
N LEU A 205 21.85 -1.24 -5.29
CA LEU A 205 21.14 -0.05 -5.76
C LEU A 205 21.53 0.29 -7.20
N HIS A 206 20.54 0.42 -8.07
CA HIS A 206 20.68 0.95 -9.42
C HIS A 206 20.18 2.39 -9.45
N TYR A 207 21.01 3.32 -9.90
CA TYR A 207 20.67 4.74 -9.91
C TYR A 207 20.76 5.32 -11.33
N ASP A 208 19.67 5.92 -11.78
CA ASP A 208 19.65 6.70 -13.02
C ASP A 208 19.79 8.19 -12.68
N THR A 209 21.00 8.74 -12.89
CA THR A 209 21.30 10.14 -12.57
C THR A 209 20.55 11.14 -13.45
N ARG A 210 19.99 10.71 -14.58
CA ARG A 210 19.20 11.56 -15.49
C ARG A 210 17.79 11.78 -14.95
N THR A 211 17.19 10.74 -14.39
CA THR A 211 15.80 10.73 -13.87
C THR A 211 15.73 10.90 -12.38
N SER A 212 16.84 10.73 -11.65
CA SER A 212 16.94 10.68 -10.20
C SER A 212 16.09 9.56 -9.60
N VAL A 213 16.06 8.41 -10.29
CA VAL A 213 15.38 7.20 -9.83
C VAL A 213 16.42 6.25 -9.25
N ALA A 214 16.21 5.87 -7.99
CA ALA A 214 16.92 4.79 -7.33
C ALA A 214 16.04 3.53 -7.33
N HIS A 215 16.57 2.42 -7.80
CA HIS A 215 15.96 1.10 -7.73
C HIS A 215 16.78 0.25 -6.78
N VAL A 216 16.21 -0.11 -5.65
CA VAL A 216 16.82 -0.99 -4.65
C VAL A 216 16.33 -2.42 -4.84
N THR A 217 17.23 -3.39 -4.70
CA THR A 217 16.94 -4.81 -4.79
C THR A 217 17.59 -5.56 -3.62
N GLY A 218 16.85 -6.52 -3.04
CA GLY A 218 17.23 -7.20 -1.81
C GLY A 218 16.73 -6.47 -0.56
N PRO A 219 17.00 -7.00 0.64
CA PRO A 219 16.53 -6.42 1.89
C PRO A 219 16.99 -4.97 2.04
N SER A 220 16.04 -4.06 2.06
CA SER A 220 16.28 -2.62 2.03
C SER A 220 15.45 -1.89 3.09
N THR A 221 16.05 -0.86 3.68
CA THR A 221 15.38 0.03 4.63
C THR A 221 15.50 1.47 4.15
N VAL A 222 14.37 2.17 4.08
CA VAL A 222 14.34 3.61 3.82
C VAL A 222 13.82 4.31 5.06
N ARG A 223 14.62 5.19 5.62
CA ARG A 223 14.27 6.00 6.82
C ARG A 223 14.06 7.44 6.42
N SER A 224 12.94 8.01 6.83
CA SER A 224 12.67 9.45 6.78
C SER A 224 12.60 10.02 8.21
N LYS A 225 12.14 11.27 8.37
CA LYS A 225 11.96 11.85 9.71
C LYS A 225 10.91 11.11 10.54
N GLU A 226 9.84 10.67 9.93
CA GLU A 226 8.63 10.16 10.60
C GLU A 226 8.33 8.71 10.25
N SER A 227 8.83 8.22 9.09
CA SER A 227 8.51 6.89 8.61
C SER A 227 9.73 6.01 8.34
N VAL A 228 9.51 4.71 8.44
CA VAL A 228 10.47 3.66 8.08
C VAL A 228 9.80 2.69 7.10
N ILE A 229 10.46 2.46 5.98
CA ILE A 229 10.02 1.50 4.96
C ILE A 229 10.94 0.29 4.99
N HIS A 230 10.38 -0.90 5.02
CA HIS A 230 11.07 -2.16 4.80
C HIS A 230 10.55 -2.78 3.50
N THR A 231 11.44 -3.07 2.59
CA THR A 231 11.12 -3.60 1.26
C THR A 231 12.24 -4.48 0.72
N THR A 232 11.96 -5.25 -0.30
CA THR A 232 12.96 -6.03 -1.04
C THR A 232 13.13 -5.60 -2.48
N ASP A 233 12.23 -4.74 -2.98
CA ASP A 233 12.25 -4.20 -4.33
C ASP A 233 11.49 -2.87 -4.35
N ALA A 234 12.17 -1.78 -4.66
CA ALA A 234 11.53 -0.46 -4.70
C ALA A 234 12.16 0.50 -5.70
N TYR A 235 11.32 1.29 -6.32
CA TYR A 235 11.70 2.45 -7.13
C TYR A 235 11.38 3.73 -6.36
N LEU A 236 12.42 4.52 -6.09
CA LEU A 236 12.35 5.77 -5.35
C LEU A 236 12.79 6.91 -6.25
N ASN A 237 11.94 7.91 -6.46
CA ASN A 237 12.26 9.05 -7.32
C ASN A 237 12.38 10.33 -6.47
N SER A 238 13.61 10.80 -6.26
CA SER A 238 13.89 11.98 -5.43
C SER A 238 13.46 13.31 -6.06
N ARG A 239 13.20 13.33 -7.36
CA ARG A 239 12.75 14.55 -8.09
C ARG A 239 11.25 14.72 -8.01
N THR A 240 10.50 13.62 -8.12
CA THR A 240 9.02 13.63 -8.13
C THR A 240 8.41 13.22 -6.80
N ASP A 241 9.23 12.88 -5.81
CA ASP A 241 8.84 12.43 -4.47
C ASP A 241 7.78 11.31 -4.53
N ARG A 242 8.05 10.32 -5.40
CA ARG A 242 7.23 9.13 -5.61
C ARG A 242 7.99 7.88 -5.25
N SER A 243 7.30 6.96 -4.60
CA SER A 243 7.82 5.62 -4.32
C SER A 243 6.86 4.53 -4.79
N GLN A 244 7.45 3.45 -5.28
CA GLN A 244 6.76 2.23 -5.70
C GLN A 244 7.49 1.07 -5.06
N LEU A 245 6.81 0.33 -4.20
CA LEU A 245 7.36 -0.79 -3.46
C LEU A 245 6.73 -2.08 -3.99
N PHE A 246 7.54 -3.07 -4.24
CA PHE A 246 7.13 -4.39 -4.74
C PHE A 246 7.62 -5.48 -3.79
N GLY A 247 7.02 -6.69 -3.92
CA GLY A 247 7.18 -7.71 -2.90
C GLY A 247 6.48 -7.29 -1.60
N ARG A 248 6.45 -8.14 -0.61
CA ARG A 248 5.80 -7.88 0.68
C ARG A 248 6.50 -6.74 1.43
N SER A 249 6.04 -5.52 1.24
CA SER A 249 6.64 -4.31 1.81
C SER A 249 5.82 -3.77 2.98
N THR A 250 6.51 -3.13 3.94
CA THR A 250 5.89 -2.53 5.12
C THR A 250 6.35 -1.08 5.27
N ILE A 251 5.40 -0.17 5.51
CA ILE A 251 5.65 1.23 5.87
C ILE A 251 5.16 1.42 7.30
N VAL A 252 6.04 1.90 8.16
CA VAL A 252 5.72 2.29 9.55
C VAL A 252 5.81 3.80 9.65
N ASP A 253 4.72 4.46 10.05
CA ASP A 253 4.63 5.90 10.22
C ASP A 253 3.97 6.22 11.57
N GLY A 254 4.77 6.59 12.56
CA GLY A 254 4.34 6.76 13.94
C GLY A 254 3.62 5.52 14.47
N ASP A 255 2.37 5.70 14.86
CA ASP A 255 1.52 4.61 15.39
C ASP A 255 0.80 3.80 14.29
N LYS A 256 1.09 4.04 13.01
CA LYS A 256 0.43 3.39 11.89
C LYS A 256 1.39 2.48 11.12
N THR A 257 0.89 1.37 10.66
CA THR A 257 1.64 0.44 9.81
C THR A 257 0.77 0.03 8.62
N ILE A 258 1.34 0.08 7.43
CA ILE A 258 0.71 -0.51 6.24
C ILE A 258 1.63 -1.54 5.62
N THR A 259 1.08 -2.72 5.33
CA THR A 259 1.79 -3.81 4.67
C THR A 259 0.99 -4.26 3.45
N GLY A 260 1.65 -4.53 2.32
CA GLY A 260 0.99 -4.98 1.09
C GLY A 260 1.98 -5.64 0.13
N ASP A 261 1.45 -6.35 -0.87
CA ASP A 261 2.28 -7.00 -1.90
C ASP A 261 2.84 -5.97 -2.89
N SER A 262 2.14 -4.85 -3.07
CA SER A 262 2.65 -3.64 -3.75
C SER A 262 2.06 -2.40 -3.11
N LEU A 263 2.91 -1.40 -2.84
CA LEU A 263 2.52 -0.13 -2.26
C LEU A 263 3.03 1.02 -3.13
N TYR A 264 2.20 2.03 -3.33
CA TYR A 264 2.51 3.23 -4.12
C TYR A 264 2.23 4.46 -3.29
N HIS A 265 3.17 5.38 -3.27
CA HIS A 265 3.05 6.65 -2.58
C HIS A 265 3.44 7.79 -3.51
N ASP A 266 2.63 8.86 -3.54
CA ASP A 266 2.90 10.11 -4.26
C ASP A 266 2.69 11.28 -3.32
N ASN A 267 3.77 11.81 -2.79
CA ASN A 267 3.77 12.88 -1.81
C ASN A 267 3.20 14.21 -2.38
N ASN A 268 3.33 14.42 -3.71
CA ASN A 268 2.87 15.66 -4.34
C ASN A 268 1.34 15.79 -4.35
N ASN A 269 0.61 14.70 -4.51
CA ASN A 269 -0.86 14.69 -4.52
C ASN A 269 -1.46 14.03 -3.27
N GLY A 270 -0.64 13.42 -2.40
CA GLY A 270 -1.07 12.76 -1.17
C GLY A 270 -1.73 11.40 -1.39
N ASN A 271 -1.54 10.78 -2.56
CA ASN A 271 -2.11 9.47 -2.87
C ASN A 271 -1.28 8.33 -2.29
N ASN A 272 -1.96 7.44 -1.60
CA ASN A 272 -1.43 6.17 -1.12
C ASN A 272 -2.28 5.04 -1.67
N GLU A 273 -1.66 4.07 -2.36
CA GLU A 273 -2.33 2.90 -2.90
C GLU A 273 -1.65 1.62 -2.43
N GLY A 274 -2.46 0.61 -2.15
CA GLY A 274 -1.98 -0.72 -1.78
C GLY A 274 -2.72 -1.81 -2.55
N PHE A 275 -1.99 -2.84 -2.97
CA PHE A 275 -2.52 -3.97 -3.73
C PHE A 275 -1.99 -5.29 -3.17
N GLY A 276 -2.86 -6.30 -3.12
CA GLY A 276 -2.56 -7.64 -2.68
C GLY A 276 -2.33 -7.71 -1.16
N ASN A 277 -3.23 -8.41 -0.45
CA ASN A 277 -3.12 -8.69 0.99
C ASN A 277 -2.72 -7.45 1.83
N VAL A 278 -3.38 -6.33 1.54
CA VAL A 278 -3.10 -5.08 2.26
C VAL A 278 -3.63 -5.18 3.68
N VAL A 279 -2.78 -4.85 4.64
CA VAL A 279 -3.12 -4.74 6.06
C VAL A 279 -2.67 -3.37 6.54
N PHE A 280 -3.63 -2.56 6.95
CA PHE A 280 -3.38 -1.29 7.63
C PHE A 280 -3.69 -1.46 9.11
N VAL A 281 -2.77 -1.07 9.99
CA VAL A 281 -2.90 -1.15 11.44
C VAL A 281 -2.75 0.24 12.04
N ASP A 282 -3.71 0.66 12.85
CA ASP A 282 -3.62 1.85 13.71
C ASP A 282 -3.44 1.38 15.17
N HIS A 283 -2.20 1.37 15.63
CA HIS A 283 -1.84 0.89 16.97
C HIS A 283 -2.41 1.77 18.08
N LYS A 284 -2.55 3.07 17.83
CA LYS A 284 -3.12 4.03 18.79
C LYS A 284 -4.60 3.80 19.00
N ASN A 285 -5.35 3.65 17.92
CA ASN A 285 -6.79 3.45 17.96
C ASN A 285 -7.17 1.97 18.05
N LYS A 286 -6.19 1.05 18.02
CA LYS A 286 -6.37 -0.40 18.15
C LYS A 286 -7.35 -0.96 17.13
N ASN A 287 -7.11 -0.66 15.86
CA ASN A 287 -7.89 -1.19 14.76
C ASN A 287 -7.02 -1.59 13.57
N GLU A 288 -7.55 -2.49 12.77
CA GLU A 288 -6.93 -2.98 11.55
C GLU A 288 -7.93 -2.96 10.40
N LEU A 289 -7.42 -2.70 9.19
CA LEU A 289 -8.18 -2.79 7.95
C LEU A 289 -7.45 -3.72 6.97
N HIS A 290 -8.10 -4.81 6.61
CA HIS A 290 -7.61 -5.77 5.63
C HIS A 290 -8.33 -5.59 4.31
N ALA A 291 -7.62 -5.63 3.18
CA ALA A 291 -8.22 -5.48 1.85
C ALA A 291 -7.35 -6.09 0.75
N GLY A 292 -7.95 -6.46 -0.37
CA GLY A 292 -7.19 -6.81 -1.58
C GLY A 292 -6.73 -5.57 -2.36
N ARG A 293 -7.39 -4.42 -2.16
CA ARG A 293 -6.99 -3.11 -2.69
C ARG A 293 -7.36 -2.02 -1.70
N PHE A 294 -6.42 -1.12 -1.48
CA PHE A 294 -6.52 0.04 -0.59
C PHE A 294 -6.15 1.30 -1.35
N PHE A 295 -6.83 2.40 -1.04
CA PHE A 295 -6.49 3.75 -1.49
C PHE A 295 -6.80 4.74 -0.38
N TYR A 296 -5.93 5.71 -0.18
CA TYR A 296 -6.17 6.85 0.70
C TYR A 296 -5.47 8.10 0.18
N ASN A 297 -6.20 9.20 0.07
CA ASN A 297 -5.64 10.51 -0.23
C ASN A 297 -5.59 11.35 1.05
N GLU A 298 -4.39 11.75 1.45
CA GLU A 298 -4.16 12.50 2.70
C GLU A 298 -4.68 13.93 2.64
N LYS A 299 -4.74 14.53 1.44
CA LYS A 299 -5.18 15.92 1.24
C LYS A 299 -6.69 16.05 1.25
N ASP A 300 -7.37 15.09 0.62
CA ASP A 300 -8.83 15.10 0.48
C ASP A 300 -9.51 14.34 1.62
N GLY A 301 -8.77 13.50 2.35
CA GLY A 301 -9.31 12.64 3.41
C GLY A 301 -10.26 11.58 2.91
N TYR A 302 -10.22 11.28 1.62
CA TYR A 302 -10.99 10.21 1.00
C TYR A 302 -10.16 8.94 0.90
N GLY A 303 -10.78 7.81 1.24
CA GLY A 303 -10.17 6.49 1.09
C GLY A 303 -11.17 5.41 0.76
N TYR A 304 -10.68 4.30 0.25
CA TYR A 304 -11.47 3.09 0.08
C TYR A 304 -10.64 1.82 0.28
N ALA A 305 -11.33 0.77 0.72
CA ALA A 305 -10.84 -0.59 0.79
C ALA A 305 -11.81 -1.50 0.04
N THR A 306 -11.31 -2.36 -0.84
CA THR A 306 -12.13 -3.25 -1.68
C THR A 306 -11.51 -4.64 -1.78
N LYS A 307 -12.25 -5.56 -2.39
CA LYS A 307 -11.88 -6.99 -2.51
C LYS A 307 -11.77 -7.64 -1.13
N ARG A 308 -12.91 -7.88 -0.50
CA ARG A 308 -13.05 -8.44 0.84
C ARG A 308 -12.48 -7.51 1.92
N ALA A 309 -12.99 -6.29 1.98
CA ALA A 309 -12.62 -5.38 3.03
C ALA A 309 -13.10 -5.91 4.40
N MET A 310 -12.20 -5.93 5.37
CA MET A 310 -12.49 -6.37 6.74
C MET A 310 -11.87 -5.38 7.72
N LEU A 311 -12.71 -4.80 8.56
CA LEU A 311 -12.30 -3.98 9.70
C LEU A 311 -12.30 -4.85 10.96
N VAL A 312 -11.23 -4.75 11.73
CA VAL A 312 -11.09 -5.37 13.05
C VAL A 312 -10.84 -4.26 14.06
N ASP A 313 -11.74 -4.10 15.04
CA ASP A 313 -11.61 -3.11 16.11
C ASP A 313 -11.51 -3.85 17.46
N TYR A 314 -10.33 -3.74 18.08
CA TYR A 314 -10.02 -4.30 19.39
C TYR A 314 -9.75 -3.22 20.45
N SER A 315 -10.29 -2.02 20.21
CA SER A 315 -10.22 -0.91 21.17
C SER A 315 -11.02 -1.17 22.45
N GLN A 316 -12.00 -2.07 22.38
CA GLN A 316 -12.87 -2.47 23.47
C GLN A 316 -12.48 -3.86 24.03
N LYS A 317 -13.17 -4.28 25.11
CA LYS A 317 -12.98 -5.60 25.72
C LYS A 317 -13.22 -6.75 24.73
N ASP A 318 -14.29 -6.63 23.93
CA ASP A 318 -14.66 -7.60 22.90
C ASP A 318 -14.37 -7.03 21.54
N THR A 319 -13.65 -7.79 20.71
CA THR A 319 -13.26 -7.39 19.36
C THR A 319 -14.48 -7.37 18.44
N LEU A 320 -14.63 -6.29 17.68
CA LEU A 320 -15.59 -6.16 16.59
C LEU A 320 -14.91 -6.52 15.27
N TRP A 321 -15.50 -7.44 14.54
CA TRP A 321 -15.15 -7.80 13.18
C TRP A 321 -16.24 -7.29 12.25
N MET A 322 -15.89 -6.57 11.20
CA MET A 322 -16.85 -6.12 10.19
C MET A 322 -16.29 -6.41 8.79
N HIS A 323 -17.06 -7.13 8.00
CA HIS A 323 -16.73 -7.46 6.61
C HIS A 323 -17.71 -6.77 5.66
N ALA A 324 -17.21 -6.33 4.49
CA ALA A 324 -18.01 -5.84 3.37
C ALA A 324 -17.26 -6.06 2.05
N ASP A 325 -17.96 -6.03 0.92
CA ASP A 325 -17.29 -6.08 -0.40
C ASP A 325 -16.39 -4.85 -0.60
N SER A 326 -16.84 -3.69 -0.11
CA SER A 326 -16.07 -2.45 -0.12
C SER A 326 -16.44 -1.54 1.05
N MET A 327 -15.45 -0.78 1.53
CA MET A 327 -15.60 0.28 2.52
C MET A 327 -15.03 1.57 1.98
N LYS A 328 -15.69 2.70 2.23
CA LYS A 328 -15.23 4.04 1.86
C LYS A 328 -15.16 4.91 3.10
N LEU A 329 -14.12 5.71 3.20
CA LEU A 329 -13.92 6.72 4.23
C LEU A 329 -13.99 8.10 3.60
N TYR A 330 -14.80 8.97 4.18
CA TYR A 330 -14.83 10.40 3.88
C TYR A 330 -14.44 11.17 5.14
N THR A 331 -13.43 12.03 5.02
CA THR A 331 -13.01 12.91 6.12
C THR A 331 -13.23 14.35 5.68
N TYR A 332 -14.04 15.06 6.43
CA TYR A 332 -14.35 16.48 6.20
C TYR A 332 -13.61 17.35 7.21
N ASN A 333 -13.28 18.58 6.81
CA ASN A 333 -12.58 19.55 7.65
C ASN A 333 -11.23 19.00 8.19
N ILE A 334 -10.47 18.37 7.32
CA ILE A 334 -9.15 17.82 7.62
C ILE A 334 -8.26 18.94 8.20
N ASN A 335 -7.44 18.63 9.20
CA ASN A 335 -6.54 19.57 9.87
C ASN A 335 -7.25 20.74 10.60
N THR A 336 -8.51 20.57 11.00
CA THR A 336 -9.24 21.51 11.85
C THR A 336 -9.71 20.82 13.14
N ASP A 337 -10.08 21.60 14.15
CA ASP A 337 -10.67 21.07 15.40
C ASP A 337 -12.06 20.45 15.19
N SER A 338 -12.65 20.62 14.00
CA SER A 338 -14.00 20.16 13.63
C SER A 338 -13.95 19.01 12.63
N VAL A 339 -12.95 18.15 12.70
CA VAL A 339 -12.84 16.95 11.82
C VAL A 339 -14.05 16.04 11.95
N ARG A 340 -14.67 15.70 10.83
CA ARG A 340 -15.81 14.77 10.75
C ARG A 340 -15.45 13.61 9.85
N ARG A 341 -15.90 12.41 10.20
CA ARG A 341 -15.65 11.19 9.41
C ARG A 341 -16.96 10.46 9.14
N GLU A 342 -17.07 9.94 7.94
CA GLU A 342 -18.13 9.04 7.53
C GLU A 342 -17.51 7.77 6.94
N VAL A 343 -17.96 6.61 7.39
CA VAL A 343 -17.58 5.31 6.86
C VAL A 343 -18.80 4.69 6.20
N HIS A 344 -18.68 4.33 4.94
CA HIS A 344 -19.72 3.65 4.17
C HIS A 344 -19.24 2.25 3.82
N ALA A 345 -19.96 1.23 4.27
CA ALA A 345 -19.75 -0.16 3.90
C ALA A 345 -20.84 -0.61 2.92
N PHE A 346 -20.46 -1.28 1.84
CA PHE A 346 -21.36 -1.65 0.76
C PHE A 346 -21.28 -3.14 0.45
N ARG A 347 -22.44 -3.74 0.29
CA ARG A 347 -22.72 -5.11 -0.10
C ARG A 347 -22.21 -6.14 0.89
N HIS A 348 -23.07 -7.06 1.23
CA HIS A 348 -22.79 -8.20 2.11
C HIS A 348 -22.11 -7.77 3.43
N VAL A 349 -22.60 -6.67 4.01
CA VAL A 349 -22.08 -6.21 5.31
C VAL A 349 -22.43 -7.22 6.39
N ARG A 350 -21.42 -7.71 7.08
CA ARG A 350 -21.54 -8.65 8.19
C ARG A 350 -20.67 -8.16 9.32
N SER A 351 -21.23 -8.04 10.51
CA SER A 351 -20.48 -7.69 11.72
C SER A 351 -20.66 -8.76 12.78
N PHE A 352 -19.58 -9.03 13.49
CA PHE A 352 -19.53 -9.97 14.59
C PHE A 352 -18.81 -9.37 15.79
N ARG A 353 -19.46 -9.46 16.94
CA ARG A 353 -18.91 -9.30 18.28
C ARG A 353 -19.59 -10.36 19.16
N ASN A 354 -18.93 -10.85 20.20
CA ASN A 354 -19.46 -11.96 21.02
C ASN A 354 -20.92 -11.74 21.50
N ASP A 355 -21.26 -10.51 21.87
CA ASP A 355 -22.57 -10.15 22.40
C ASP A 355 -23.54 -9.63 21.32
N MET A 356 -23.07 -9.30 20.11
CA MET A 356 -23.89 -8.69 19.07
C MET A 356 -23.39 -9.06 17.67
N GLN A 357 -24.29 -9.46 16.81
CA GLN A 357 -24.01 -9.72 15.40
C GLN A 357 -25.00 -8.93 14.54
N ALA A 358 -24.61 -8.58 13.33
CA ALA A 358 -25.54 -7.96 12.38
C ALA A 358 -25.18 -8.29 10.92
N VAL A 359 -26.20 -8.26 10.07
CA VAL A 359 -26.07 -8.31 8.61
C VAL A 359 -26.94 -7.24 7.98
N CYS A 360 -26.46 -6.66 6.88
CA CYS A 360 -27.23 -5.74 6.03
C CYS A 360 -26.58 -5.66 4.63
N ASP A 361 -27.25 -5.04 3.67
CA ASP A 361 -26.59 -4.76 2.39
C ASP A 361 -25.62 -3.59 2.50
N SER A 362 -26.01 -2.52 3.17
CA SER A 362 -25.17 -1.34 3.31
C SER A 362 -25.28 -0.70 4.70
N LEU A 363 -24.17 -0.07 5.11
CA LEU A 363 -24.04 0.56 6.42
C LEU A 363 -23.34 1.91 6.26
N VAL A 364 -23.83 2.93 6.96
CA VAL A 364 -23.20 4.25 7.07
C VAL A 364 -22.99 4.57 8.55
N ALA A 365 -21.73 4.83 8.92
CA ALA A 365 -21.38 5.30 10.25
C ALA A 365 -20.85 6.75 10.16
N THR A 366 -21.36 7.64 11.00
CA THR A 366 -20.99 9.06 11.03
C THR A 366 -20.51 9.48 12.42
N SER A 367 -19.44 10.27 12.45
CA SER A 367 -18.89 10.79 13.71
C SER A 367 -19.63 12.02 14.25
N ILE A 368 -20.56 12.62 13.48
CA ILE A 368 -21.28 13.86 13.88
C ILE A 368 -22.19 13.58 15.06
N ASP A 369 -23.01 12.54 14.94
CA ASP A 369 -23.99 12.13 15.93
C ASP A 369 -23.65 10.74 16.51
N SER A 370 -22.48 10.23 16.20
CA SER A 370 -22.02 8.88 16.54
C SER A 370 -23.06 7.82 16.18
N CYS A 371 -23.71 7.99 15.02
CA CYS A 371 -24.77 7.12 14.54
C CYS A 371 -24.25 6.15 13.49
N MET A 372 -24.65 4.90 13.62
CA MET A 372 -24.49 3.85 12.64
C MET A 372 -25.88 3.48 12.10
N THR A 373 -26.07 3.61 10.77
CA THR A 373 -27.33 3.29 10.10
C THR A 373 -27.13 2.11 9.15
N MET A 374 -27.92 1.08 9.32
CA MET A 374 -27.96 -0.13 8.48
C MET A 374 -29.18 -0.07 7.56
N TYR A 375 -29.00 -0.36 6.28
CA TYR A 375 -30.00 -0.26 5.23
C TYR A 375 -30.18 -1.59 4.50
N HIS A 376 -31.34 -1.75 3.88
CA HIS A 376 -31.77 -2.88 3.06
C HIS A 376 -31.73 -4.19 3.84
N ASP A 377 -32.86 -4.45 4.48
CA ASP A 377 -33.13 -5.66 5.27
C ASP A 377 -32.09 -5.95 6.38
N PRO A 378 -31.77 -4.95 7.22
CA PRO A 378 -30.84 -5.17 8.32
C PRO A 378 -31.44 -6.13 9.34
N ILE A 379 -30.59 -7.04 9.82
CA ILE A 379 -30.89 -7.96 10.90
C ILE A 379 -29.78 -7.85 11.94
N ALA A 380 -30.16 -7.69 13.20
CA ALA A 380 -29.23 -7.68 14.33
C ALA A 380 -29.63 -8.76 15.35
N TRP A 381 -28.64 -9.42 15.94
CA TRP A 381 -28.81 -10.41 17.00
C TRP A 381 -28.08 -9.99 18.27
N ASN A 382 -28.71 -10.27 19.39
CA ASN A 382 -28.12 -10.14 20.70
C ASN A 382 -28.51 -11.35 21.55
N ILE A 383 -27.58 -12.25 21.84
CA ILE A 383 -27.77 -13.53 22.52
C ILE A 383 -28.84 -14.36 21.79
N ASN A 384 -30.05 -14.46 22.32
CA ASN A 384 -31.19 -15.24 21.79
C ASN A 384 -32.27 -14.35 21.14
N ARG A 385 -31.99 -13.06 20.95
CA ARG A 385 -32.93 -12.10 20.36
C ARG A 385 -32.45 -11.65 18.98
N GLN A 386 -33.37 -11.62 18.03
CA GLN A 386 -33.21 -11.07 16.68
C GLN A 386 -34.09 -9.83 16.54
N ILE A 387 -33.56 -8.81 15.89
CA ILE A 387 -34.26 -7.57 15.55
C ILE A 387 -34.10 -7.31 14.08
N LEU A 388 -35.16 -6.96 13.37
CA LEU A 388 -35.15 -6.61 11.97
C LEU A 388 -36.14 -5.49 11.65
N GLY A 389 -35.93 -4.83 10.52
CA GLY A 389 -36.74 -3.75 9.97
C GLY A 389 -36.20 -3.30 8.62
N GLU A 390 -36.75 -2.25 8.02
CA GLU A 390 -36.18 -1.67 6.79
C GLU A 390 -34.89 -0.89 7.04
N VAL A 391 -34.81 -0.22 8.19
CA VAL A 391 -33.62 0.54 8.63
C VAL A 391 -33.41 0.34 10.12
N ILE A 392 -32.18 0.06 10.52
CA ILE A 392 -31.77 0.04 11.93
C ILE A 392 -30.72 1.13 12.16
N LYS A 393 -30.95 2.00 13.16
CA LYS A 393 -29.99 3.02 13.60
C LYS A 393 -29.50 2.73 15.00
N VAL A 394 -28.21 2.85 15.23
CA VAL A 394 -27.58 2.68 16.54
C VAL A 394 -26.78 3.94 16.86
N TYR A 395 -27.16 4.62 17.93
CA TYR A 395 -26.48 5.82 18.43
C TYR A 395 -25.56 5.42 19.58
N MET A 396 -24.30 5.82 19.47
CA MET A 396 -23.27 5.54 20.46
C MET A 396 -23.00 6.76 21.35
N SER A 397 -22.52 6.53 22.56
CA SER A 397 -21.93 7.54 23.44
C SER A 397 -20.84 6.87 24.24
N ASP A 398 -19.62 7.43 24.22
CA ASP A 398 -18.48 6.90 24.96
C ASP A 398 -18.28 5.38 24.77
N SER A 399 -18.37 4.94 23.49
CA SER A 399 -18.23 3.54 23.07
C SER A 399 -19.33 2.58 23.54
N THR A 400 -20.42 3.08 24.14
CA THR A 400 -21.59 2.29 24.53
C THR A 400 -22.81 2.69 23.70
N ILE A 401 -23.76 1.75 23.55
CA ILE A 401 -25.03 2.06 22.89
C ILE A 401 -25.84 2.97 23.81
N LYS A 402 -26.29 4.11 23.30
CA LYS A 402 -27.20 5.04 23.96
C LYS A 402 -28.65 4.83 23.53
N ARG A 403 -28.86 4.60 22.23
CA ARG A 403 -30.18 4.38 21.64
C ARG A 403 -30.08 3.48 20.42
N ALA A 404 -31.03 2.62 20.23
CA ALA A 404 -31.27 1.91 18.98
C ALA A 404 -32.66 2.23 18.45
N GLU A 405 -32.82 2.34 17.13
CA GLU A 405 -34.06 2.70 16.45
C GLU A 405 -34.28 1.74 15.29
N VAL A 406 -35.40 1.09 15.22
CA VAL A 406 -35.84 0.23 14.13
C VAL A 406 -37.01 0.91 13.43
N ILE A 407 -36.85 1.18 12.15
CA ILE A 407 -37.79 1.98 11.37
C ILE A 407 -38.42 1.09 10.32
N ASN A 408 -39.74 1.15 10.25
CA ASN A 408 -40.64 0.43 9.36
C ASN A 408 -40.52 -1.09 9.52
N GLN A 409 -41.65 -1.76 9.53
CA GLN A 409 -41.74 -3.22 9.66
C GLN A 409 -40.88 -3.79 10.80
N ALA A 410 -40.82 -3.06 11.91
CA ALA A 410 -39.97 -3.41 13.01
C ALA A 410 -40.48 -4.72 13.69
N LEU A 411 -39.61 -5.72 13.75
CA LEU A 411 -39.89 -7.00 14.38
C LEU A 411 -38.75 -7.36 15.35
N SER A 412 -39.12 -7.67 16.58
CA SER A 412 -38.24 -8.27 17.59
C SER A 412 -38.71 -9.69 17.90
N VAL A 413 -37.82 -10.65 17.78
CA VAL A 413 -38.07 -12.06 18.08
C VAL A 413 -37.03 -12.54 19.08
N GLU A 414 -37.49 -13.14 20.17
CA GLU A 414 -36.64 -13.75 21.19
C GLU A 414 -36.98 -15.25 21.31
N GLN A 415 -35.99 -16.09 21.11
CA GLN A 415 -36.15 -17.52 21.26
C GLN A 415 -36.26 -17.89 22.74
N VAL A 416 -37.38 -18.49 23.13
CA VAL A 416 -37.62 -18.99 24.50
C VAL A 416 -37.13 -20.43 24.61
N ASP A 417 -37.53 -21.27 23.67
CA ASP A 417 -37.08 -22.64 23.49
C ASP A 417 -37.09 -23.01 21.98
N ASP A 418 -36.89 -24.27 21.63
CA ASP A 418 -36.82 -24.73 20.23
C ASP A 418 -38.10 -24.44 19.41
N LYS A 419 -39.26 -24.25 20.07
CA LYS A 419 -40.55 -24.08 19.41
C LYS A 419 -41.22 -22.74 19.69
N HIS A 420 -40.92 -22.11 20.81
CA HIS A 420 -41.61 -20.94 21.31
C HIS A 420 -40.74 -19.69 21.19
N PHE A 421 -41.35 -18.61 20.72
CA PHE A 421 -40.69 -17.34 20.48
C PHE A 421 -41.54 -16.18 20.99
N ASN A 422 -40.96 -15.34 21.83
CA ASN A 422 -41.54 -14.03 22.14
C ASN A 422 -41.39 -13.13 20.93
N GLN A 423 -42.45 -12.43 20.55
CA GLN A 423 -42.50 -11.63 19.32
C GLN A 423 -43.13 -10.28 19.60
N ILE A 424 -42.58 -9.25 19.01
CA ILE A 424 -43.15 -7.90 19.01
C ILE A 424 -43.02 -7.38 17.58
N SER A 425 -44.12 -7.00 16.96
CA SER A 425 -44.13 -6.29 15.67
C SER A 425 -44.73 -4.90 15.84
N SER A 426 -44.21 -3.92 15.06
CA SER A 426 -44.71 -2.54 15.05
C SER A 426 -44.19 -1.78 13.83
N LYS A 427 -44.68 -0.54 13.60
CA LYS A 427 -44.11 0.33 12.58
C LYS A 427 -42.71 0.81 12.95
N ARG A 428 -42.48 1.06 14.25
CA ARG A 428 -41.21 1.55 14.77
C ARG A 428 -40.96 1.02 16.17
N MET A 429 -39.66 0.75 16.43
CA MET A 429 -39.18 0.45 17.80
C MET A 429 -38.01 1.36 18.15
N ASP A 430 -38.02 1.85 19.40
CA ASP A 430 -36.93 2.60 20.02
C ASP A 430 -36.48 1.89 21.29
N ALA A 431 -35.18 1.65 21.43
CA ALA A 431 -34.58 1.13 22.65
C ALA A 431 -33.61 2.15 23.24
N PHE A 432 -33.73 2.44 24.52
CA PHE A 432 -32.91 3.41 25.25
C PHE A 432 -32.04 2.67 26.26
N PHE A 433 -30.75 3.00 26.25
CA PHE A 433 -29.75 2.35 27.07
C PHE A 433 -29.11 3.33 28.05
N LYS A 434 -28.68 2.84 29.18
CA LYS A 434 -27.84 3.52 30.16
C LYS A 434 -26.73 2.56 30.55
N ASP A 435 -25.47 3.02 30.38
CA ASP A 435 -24.27 2.21 30.65
C ASP A 435 -24.29 0.85 29.93
N GLY A 436 -24.72 0.88 28.63
CA GLY A 436 -24.82 -0.31 27.78
C GLY A 436 -25.99 -1.27 28.12
N ASN A 437 -26.80 -0.98 29.15
CA ASN A 437 -27.96 -1.80 29.54
C ASN A 437 -29.25 -1.13 29.09
N MET A 438 -30.12 -1.90 28.41
CA MET A 438 -31.44 -1.41 28.04
C MET A 438 -32.26 -1.06 29.28
N ARG A 439 -32.87 0.13 29.29
CA ARG A 439 -33.73 0.62 30.36
C ARG A 439 -35.16 0.80 29.91
N ARG A 440 -35.39 1.08 28.66
CA ARG A 440 -36.71 1.28 28.10
C ARG A 440 -36.73 0.84 26.65
N ALA A 441 -37.81 0.22 26.24
CA ALA A 441 -38.13 -0.05 24.85
C ALA A 441 -39.54 0.44 24.53
N ASP A 442 -39.70 1.18 23.44
CA ASP A 442 -40.97 1.69 22.93
C ASP A 442 -41.28 1.01 21.60
N ALA A 443 -42.45 0.46 21.42
CA ALA A 443 -43.01 0.00 20.17
C ALA A 443 -44.20 0.89 19.81
N VAL A 444 -44.20 1.43 18.58
CA VAL A 444 -45.16 2.44 18.13
C VAL A 444 -45.76 2.07 16.79
N GLY A 445 -47.07 2.13 16.69
CA GLY A 445 -47.88 1.93 15.50
C GLY A 445 -48.20 0.48 15.19
N ASN A 446 -49.44 0.10 15.33
CA ASN A 446 -49.97 -1.25 15.09
C ASN A 446 -49.17 -2.34 15.81
N VAL A 447 -48.94 -2.15 17.10
CA VAL A 447 -48.14 -3.07 17.90
C VAL A 447 -48.90 -4.37 18.13
N LYS A 448 -48.26 -5.50 17.80
CA LYS A 448 -48.76 -6.84 18.13
C LYS A 448 -47.68 -7.57 18.89
N THR A 449 -48.07 -8.33 19.90
CA THR A 449 -47.13 -9.12 20.69
C THR A 449 -47.60 -10.53 20.91
N VAL A 450 -46.68 -11.44 20.93
CA VAL A 450 -46.80 -12.81 21.41
C VAL A 450 -45.76 -12.99 22.51
N TYR A 451 -46.21 -13.26 23.73
CA TYR A 451 -45.33 -13.40 24.88
C TYR A 451 -45.68 -14.61 25.70
N TYR A 452 -44.73 -15.50 25.91
CA TYR A 452 -44.92 -16.70 26.74
C TYR A 452 -44.52 -16.43 28.17
N ASN A 453 -45.47 -16.69 29.10
CA ASN A 453 -45.19 -16.67 30.52
C ASN A 453 -44.65 -18.03 30.97
N ALA A 454 -43.61 -18.01 31.78
CA ALA A 454 -43.09 -19.19 32.44
C ALA A 454 -43.33 -19.12 33.95
N ASP A 455 -43.55 -20.27 34.59
CA ASP A 455 -43.59 -20.35 36.04
C ASP A 455 -42.22 -19.96 36.63
N SER A 456 -42.25 -19.16 37.68
CA SER A 456 -41.04 -18.63 38.32
C SER A 456 -40.19 -19.70 39.05
N LYS A 457 -40.74 -20.89 39.29
CA LYS A 457 -40.06 -21.95 40.05
C LYS A 457 -39.33 -22.95 39.16
N ASP A 458 -39.96 -23.35 38.04
CA ASP A 458 -39.47 -24.43 37.19
C ASP A 458 -39.24 -24.00 35.73
N SER A 459 -39.52 -22.73 35.40
CA SER A 459 -39.42 -22.17 34.06
C SER A 459 -40.31 -22.87 33.01
N VAL A 460 -41.32 -23.62 33.43
CA VAL A 460 -42.31 -24.26 32.56
C VAL A 460 -43.23 -23.19 31.98
N LEU A 461 -43.43 -23.19 30.65
CA LEU A 461 -44.36 -22.28 30.00
C LEU A 461 -45.82 -22.61 30.42
N THR A 462 -46.52 -21.61 30.90
CA THR A 462 -47.90 -21.77 31.41
C THR A 462 -48.93 -21.16 30.47
N GLU A 463 -48.62 -20.01 29.89
CA GLU A 463 -49.58 -19.20 29.16
C GLU A 463 -48.90 -18.45 28.00
N LEU A 464 -49.70 -18.11 26.99
CA LEU A 464 -49.37 -17.18 25.94
C LEU A 464 -50.23 -15.92 26.07
N ASN A 465 -49.59 -14.76 26.17
CA ASN A 465 -50.21 -13.46 26.09
C ASN A 465 -50.17 -12.94 24.68
N TYR A 466 -51.29 -12.76 24.02
CA TYR A 466 -51.44 -12.08 22.76
C TYR A 466 -52.02 -10.68 23.01
N LEU A 467 -51.31 -9.62 22.53
CA LEU A 467 -51.74 -8.24 22.74
C LEU A 467 -51.64 -7.47 21.45
N GLU A 468 -52.66 -6.65 21.14
CA GLU A 468 -52.66 -5.65 20.10
C GLU A 468 -52.88 -4.26 20.72
N THR A 469 -52.08 -3.26 20.30
CA THR A 469 -52.13 -1.90 20.85
C THR A 469 -51.56 -0.90 19.85
N ASP A 470 -51.85 0.40 20.01
CA ASP A 470 -51.21 1.47 19.21
C ASP A 470 -49.78 1.72 19.64
N THR A 471 -49.51 1.69 20.93
CA THR A 471 -48.19 1.98 21.50
C THR A 471 -47.97 1.15 22.76
N MET A 472 -46.77 0.57 22.86
CA MET A 472 -46.33 -0.17 24.04
C MET A 472 -44.99 0.38 24.53
N ARG A 473 -44.83 0.54 25.84
CA ARG A 473 -43.60 0.89 26.51
C ARG A 473 -43.24 -0.14 27.56
N MET A 474 -42.00 -0.60 27.47
CA MET A 474 -41.44 -1.55 28.44
C MET A 474 -40.31 -0.88 29.21
N PHE A 475 -40.29 -1.02 30.50
CA PHE A 475 -39.26 -0.55 31.40
C PHE A 475 -38.53 -1.73 32.01
N VAL A 476 -37.20 -1.67 31.99
CA VAL A 476 -36.31 -2.76 32.36
C VAL A 476 -35.40 -2.32 33.50
N SER A 477 -35.30 -3.13 34.54
CA SER A 477 -34.45 -2.89 35.71
C SER A 477 -32.94 -2.98 35.37
N GLU A 478 -32.11 -2.61 36.34
CA GLU A 478 -30.66 -2.83 36.27
C GLU A 478 -30.29 -4.31 36.19
N LYS A 479 -31.11 -5.17 36.75
CA LYS A 479 -30.97 -6.64 36.69
C LYS A 479 -31.49 -7.24 35.39
N ARG A 480 -31.85 -6.40 34.39
CA ARG A 480 -32.45 -6.82 33.11
C ARG A 480 -33.79 -7.52 33.22
N GLN A 481 -34.53 -7.27 34.28
CA GLN A 481 -35.89 -7.81 34.50
C GLN A 481 -36.92 -6.78 34.06
N LEU A 482 -38.00 -7.23 33.45
CA LEU A 482 -39.12 -6.38 33.07
C LEU A 482 -39.80 -5.86 34.37
N GLU A 483 -39.82 -4.53 34.55
CA GLU A 483 -40.43 -3.88 35.74
C GLU A 483 -41.84 -3.38 35.46
N LYS A 484 -42.06 -2.84 34.26
CA LYS A 484 -43.33 -2.20 33.93
C LYS A 484 -43.61 -2.27 32.44
N ILE A 485 -44.83 -2.58 32.09
CA ILE A 485 -45.38 -2.40 30.74
C ILE A 485 -46.51 -1.37 30.81
N TRP A 486 -46.50 -0.49 29.81
CA TRP A 486 -47.62 0.40 29.54
C TRP A 486 -48.05 0.23 28.07
N ALA A 487 -49.37 0.09 27.86
CA ALA A 487 -49.97 -0.04 26.54
C ALA A 487 -51.18 0.88 26.40
N SER A 488 -51.33 1.52 25.23
CA SER A 488 -52.46 2.41 24.93
C SER A 488 -53.49 1.70 24.06
N LYS A 489 -54.81 1.85 24.38
CA LYS A 489 -55.90 1.29 23.57
C LYS A 489 -55.64 -0.20 23.23
N SER A 490 -55.43 -0.99 24.24
CA SER A 490 -54.99 -2.37 24.09
C SER A 490 -56.17 -3.35 24.09
N THR A 491 -56.07 -4.36 23.24
CA THR A 491 -56.88 -5.56 23.25
C THR A 491 -55.98 -6.78 23.44
N GLY A 492 -56.23 -7.61 24.43
CA GLY A 492 -55.37 -8.76 24.70
C GLY A 492 -56.16 -10.00 25.06
N THR A 493 -55.60 -11.15 24.81
CA THR A 493 -56.12 -12.47 25.19
C THR A 493 -55.01 -13.32 25.78
N ILE A 494 -55.30 -13.99 26.87
CA ILE A 494 -54.39 -14.96 27.47
C ILE A 494 -54.89 -16.37 27.14
N TYR A 495 -54.02 -17.18 26.58
CA TYR A 495 -54.29 -18.57 26.24
C TYR A 495 -53.47 -19.49 27.13
N PRO A 496 -54.07 -20.49 27.80
CA PRO A 496 -53.33 -21.58 28.43
C PRO A 496 -52.43 -22.27 27.37
N ILE A 497 -51.24 -22.70 27.75
CA ILE A 497 -50.25 -23.26 26.80
C ILE A 497 -50.81 -24.44 25.99
N THR A 498 -51.77 -25.20 26.57
CA THR A 498 -52.41 -26.36 25.93
C THR A 498 -53.57 -26.00 24.99
N GLN A 499 -53.99 -24.71 24.95
CA GLN A 499 -55.20 -24.27 24.24
C GLN A 499 -54.91 -23.08 23.28
N ILE A 500 -53.68 -22.90 22.90
CA ILE A 500 -53.30 -21.82 21.98
C ILE A 500 -53.83 -22.13 20.58
N PRO A 501 -54.59 -21.21 19.95
CA PRO A 501 -55.01 -21.37 18.57
C PRO A 501 -53.79 -21.40 17.63
N PRO A 502 -53.82 -22.23 16.55
CA PRO A 502 -52.69 -22.38 15.65
C PRO A 502 -52.18 -21.06 15.02
N ASP A 503 -53.07 -20.09 14.77
CA ASP A 503 -52.78 -18.77 14.21
C ASP A 503 -52.20 -17.77 15.24
N LYS A 504 -52.11 -18.12 16.51
CA LYS A 504 -51.63 -17.26 17.60
C LYS A 504 -50.19 -17.58 18.04
N TYR A 505 -49.60 -18.71 17.65
CA TYR A 505 -48.20 -19.04 17.94
C TYR A 505 -47.22 -18.10 17.29
N ARG A 506 -47.55 -17.55 16.11
CA ARG A 506 -46.70 -16.71 15.32
C ARG A 506 -47.48 -15.48 14.84
N LEU A 507 -46.82 -14.31 14.89
CA LEU A 507 -47.33 -13.13 14.19
C LEU A 507 -47.21 -13.33 12.67
N PRO A 508 -48.09 -12.71 11.86
CA PRO A 508 -47.98 -12.79 10.40
C PRO A 508 -46.61 -12.36 9.86
N GLU A 509 -45.97 -11.42 10.52
CA GLU A 509 -44.68 -10.86 10.19
C GLU A 509 -43.51 -11.71 10.71
N PHE A 510 -43.76 -12.84 11.41
CA PHE A 510 -42.73 -13.65 12.02
C PHE A 510 -41.67 -14.11 11.02
N ALA A 511 -40.41 -13.86 11.34
CA ALA A 511 -39.22 -14.34 10.60
C ALA A 511 -38.08 -14.62 11.57
N TRP A 512 -37.39 -15.74 11.38
CA TRP A 512 -36.24 -16.14 12.19
C TRP A 512 -35.11 -16.58 11.27
N PHE A 513 -33.98 -15.85 11.30
CA PHE A 513 -32.87 -15.95 10.35
C PHE A 513 -31.55 -16.37 11.01
N ASP A 514 -31.60 -17.20 12.07
CA ASP A 514 -30.38 -17.60 12.76
C ASP A 514 -29.33 -18.29 11.86
N TYR A 515 -29.79 -18.92 10.78
CA TYR A 515 -28.94 -19.62 9.83
C TYR A 515 -27.98 -18.70 9.01
N ILE A 516 -28.24 -17.39 8.97
CA ILE A 516 -27.34 -16.41 8.33
C ILE A 516 -26.55 -15.58 9.34
N ARG A 517 -26.74 -15.83 10.62
CA ARG A 517 -26.07 -15.11 11.71
C ARG A 517 -24.56 -15.28 11.59
N PRO A 518 -23.76 -14.21 11.64
CA PRO A 518 -22.31 -14.29 11.68
C PRO A 518 -21.80 -15.06 12.90
N THR A 519 -20.79 -15.93 12.70
CA THR A 519 -20.17 -16.77 13.73
C THR A 519 -18.68 -16.53 13.80
#